data_05ccdcb0b8a11259b3f9a35df8e33ba3
#
_entry.id   05ccdcb0b8a11259b3f9a35df8e33ba3
#
_cell.length_a   1.000
_cell.length_b   1.000
_cell.length_c   1.000
_cell.angle_alpha   90.00
_cell.angle_beta   90.00
_cell.angle_gamma   90.00
#
_symmetry.space_group_name_H-M   'P 1'
#
loop_
_entity.id
_entity.type
_entity.pdbx_description
1 polymer ?
#
loop_
_entity_poly.entity_id
_entity_poly.type
_entity_poly.pdbx_seq_one_letter_code
_entity_poly.pdbx_strand_id
1 'polypeptide(L)'
;MKIIFRHAPFIRFIFSIFVGLLGLLSLHAEENWPQFRGPTGRGHSDAKDVPMNWSADSVVWKTKLKGQGQSSPVNWGDRLFLTSASEDGKERYVFCLDRKNGKILWKKTILCKSPEHPHKMNSYATPTCATNGKQIVAFFGPAGIHCFDLEGEKKWSRELGAFPGPWGVAASPIILGDLVIQNCDAEGASSLVALSLEKGEPVWQTEREEKPRGGWSTPIVIENGDRKELVLNGELGVRGYDPKTGKELWFCKSFNGRGSPVP
;
A
#
# COMPACT_ATOMS: atom_id res chain seq x y z
N MET A 1 37.28 75.10 -43.08
CA MET A 1 36.17 74.30 -42.54
C MET A 1 36.76 73.05 -41.80
N LYS A 2 36.88 73.12 -40.44
CA LYS A 2 37.54 72.14 -39.64
C LYS A 2 36.49 71.12 -39.15
N ILE A 3 36.65 69.86 -39.51
CA ILE A 3 35.78 68.74 -39.02
C ILE A 3 36.53 68.11 -37.87
N ILE A 4 35.98 68.20 -36.66
CA ILE A 4 36.49 67.59 -35.44
C ILE A 4 35.83 66.25 -35.26
N PHE A 5 36.57 65.14 -35.35
CA PHE A 5 36.14 63.81 -34.96
C PHE A 5 36.26 63.64 -33.43
N ARG A 6 35.13 63.41 -32.75
CA ARG A 6 35.09 63.02 -31.35
C ARG A 6 35.22 61.49 -31.25
N HIS A 7 36.25 61.06 -30.53
CA HIS A 7 36.39 59.67 -30.15
C HIS A 7 35.36 59.27 -29.07
N ALA A 8 34.58 58.24 -29.34
CA ALA A 8 33.75 57.57 -28.35
C ALA A 8 34.59 56.48 -27.65
N PRO A 9 34.48 56.31 -26.32
CA PRO A 9 35.22 55.24 -25.62
C PRO A 9 34.57 53.90 -25.86
N PHE A 10 35.36 52.91 -26.24
CA PHE A 10 35.04 51.50 -26.31
C PHE A 10 34.79 50.96 -24.89
N ILE A 11 33.51 50.72 -24.57
CA ILE A 11 33.10 49.95 -23.40
C ILE A 11 33.35 48.48 -23.70
N ARG A 12 34.41 47.88 -23.14
CA ARG A 12 34.58 46.42 -23.13
C ARG A 12 33.61 45.81 -22.18
N PHE A 13 32.57 45.17 -22.69
CA PHE A 13 31.70 44.24 -21.95
C PHE A 13 32.50 42.95 -21.72
N ILE A 14 32.98 42.76 -20.49
CA ILE A 14 33.50 41.46 -20.04
C ILE A 14 32.27 40.60 -19.70
N PHE A 15 31.88 39.71 -20.61
CA PHE A 15 30.92 38.65 -20.30
C PHE A 15 31.64 37.61 -19.44
N SER A 16 31.49 37.72 -18.13
CA SER A 16 31.85 36.63 -17.20
C SER A 16 30.84 35.50 -17.38
N ILE A 17 31.26 34.47 -18.12
CA ILE A 17 30.53 33.19 -18.18
C ILE A 17 30.72 32.51 -16.82
N PHE A 18 29.78 32.71 -15.92
CA PHE A 18 29.62 31.87 -14.73
C PHE A 18 29.04 30.53 -15.18
N VAL A 19 29.92 29.60 -15.55
CA VAL A 19 29.55 28.20 -15.70
C VAL A 19 29.33 27.66 -14.29
N GLY A 20 28.10 27.84 -13.81
CA GLY A 20 27.64 27.15 -12.61
C GLY A 20 27.69 25.66 -12.87
N LEU A 21 28.63 24.99 -12.23
CA LEU A 21 28.66 23.53 -12.08
C LEU A 21 27.44 23.15 -11.22
N LEU A 22 26.26 23.12 -11.82
CA LEU A 22 25.11 22.42 -11.26
C LEU A 22 25.48 20.94 -11.28
N GLY A 23 26.11 20.50 -10.18
CA GLY A 23 26.19 19.08 -9.87
C GLY A 23 24.78 18.55 -9.94
N LEU A 24 24.48 17.78 -10.99
CA LEU A 24 23.36 16.89 -11.07
C LEU A 24 23.53 15.88 -9.92
N LEU A 25 23.13 16.29 -8.71
CA LEU A 25 22.73 15.33 -7.69
C LEU A 25 21.57 14.60 -8.34
N SER A 26 21.89 13.45 -8.93
CA SER A 26 20.88 12.44 -9.23
C SER A 26 20.23 12.12 -7.89
N LEU A 27 19.17 12.85 -7.56
CA LEU A 27 18.19 12.43 -6.59
C LEU A 27 17.64 11.13 -7.16
N HIS A 28 18.29 10.02 -6.82
CA HIS A 28 17.63 8.73 -6.91
C HIS A 28 16.41 8.91 -6.02
N ALA A 29 15.26 9.19 -6.63
CA ALA A 29 14.01 9.16 -5.91
C ALA A 29 13.93 7.78 -5.28
N GLU A 30 14.09 7.70 -3.97
CA GLU A 30 13.96 6.44 -3.26
C GLU A 30 12.64 5.83 -3.67
N GLU A 31 12.69 4.64 -4.28
CA GLU A 31 11.50 3.98 -4.77
C GLU A 31 10.57 3.69 -3.60
N ASN A 32 9.42 4.33 -3.58
CA ASN A 32 8.38 4.06 -2.61
C ASN A 32 7.72 2.72 -2.95
N TRP A 33 7.49 1.90 -1.93
CA TRP A 33 6.76 0.63 -2.02
C TRP A 33 5.47 0.74 -1.23
N PRO A 34 4.42 1.41 -1.76
CA PRO A 34 3.33 1.96 -0.96
C PRO A 34 2.26 0.95 -0.55
N GLN A 35 2.27 -0.26 -1.09
CA GLN A 35 1.23 -1.27 -0.86
C GLN A 35 1.76 -2.68 -1.15
N PHE A 36 0.92 -3.68 -0.93
CA PHE A 36 1.24 -5.06 -1.28
C PHE A 36 1.63 -5.17 -2.76
N ARG A 37 2.81 -5.76 -3.04
CA ARG A 37 3.41 -5.90 -4.37
C ARG A 37 3.76 -4.56 -5.06
N GLY A 38 3.96 -3.50 -4.28
CA GLY A 38 4.53 -2.23 -4.74
C GLY A 38 3.57 -1.29 -5.47
N PRO A 39 4.10 -0.29 -6.18
CA PRO A 39 3.32 0.81 -6.72
C PRO A 39 2.19 0.39 -7.66
N THR A 40 2.42 -0.65 -8.44
CA THR A 40 1.45 -1.17 -9.41
C THR A 40 0.68 -2.39 -8.92
N GLY A 41 1.00 -2.93 -7.74
CA GLY A 41 0.46 -4.20 -7.26
C GLY A 41 0.99 -5.44 -7.99
N ARG A 42 1.94 -5.28 -8.92
CA ARG A 42 2.48 -6.36 -9.77
C ARG A 42 3.77 -6.98 -9.24
N GLY A 43 4.38 -6.41 -8.21
CA GLY A 43 5.62 -6.90 -7.61
C GLY A 43 6.88 -6.58 -8.43
N HIS A 44 6.83 -5.58 -9.29
CA HIS A 44 7.97 -5.12 -10.07
C HIS A 44 8.61 -3.90 -9.42
N SER A 45 9.93 -3.86 -9.44
CA SER A 45 10.76 -2.74 -9.00
C SER A 45 11.75 -2.39 -10.11
N ASP A 46 11.99 -1.10 -10.29
CA ASP A 46 13.01 -0.60 -11.22
C ASP A 46 14.40 -0.49 -10.56
N ALA A 47 14.53 -0.94 -9.30
CA ALA A 47 15.81 -0.96 -8.58
C ALA A 47 16.84 -1.82 -9.30
N LYS A 48 18.01 -1.22 -9.60
CA LYS A 48 19.08 -1.89 -10.39
C LYS A 48 20.18 -2.48 -9.51
N ASP A 49 20.35 -1.94 -8.30
CA ASP A 49 21.44 -2.31 -7.40
C ASP A 49 20.98 -3.28 -6.30
N VAL A 50 20.16 -4.25 -6.68
CA VAL A 50 19.69 -5.28 -5.74
C VAL A 50 20.84 -6.26 -5.48
N PRO A 51 21.27 -6.48 -4.21
CA PRO A 51 22.35 -7.41 -3.91
C PRO A 51 22.02 -8.84 -4.36
N MET A 52 22.90 -9.43 -5.13
CA MET A 52 22.78 -10.84 -5.57
C MET A 52 23.33 -11.84 -4.54
N ASN A 53 24.24 -11.40 -3.68
CA ASN A 53 24.84 -12.19 -2.61
C ASN A 53 24.66 -11.50 -1.27
N TRP A 54 24.18 -12.23 -0.28
CA TRP A 54 23.91 -11.73 1.05
C TRP A 54 24.66 -12.56 2.09
N SER A 55 25.16 -11.88 3.10
CA SER A 55 25.78 -12.49 4.29
C SER A 55 25.26 -11.83 5.55
N ALA A 56 25.66 -12.32 6.71
CA ALA A 56 25.33 -11.66 7.97
C ALA A 56 25.85 -10.22 8.03
N ASP A 57 26.97 -9.92 7.36
CA ASP A 57 27.59 -8.62 7.32
C ASP A 57 26.86 -7.63 6.37
N SER A 58 25.96 -8.15 5.52
CA SER A 58 25.11 -7.33 4.65
C SER A 58 23.89 -6.76 5.41
N VAL A 59 23.65 -7.16 6.65
CA VAL A 59 22.52 -6.67 7.46
C VAL A 59 22.81 -5.28 7.97
N VAL A 60 22.08 -4.28 7.47
CA VAL A 60 22.23 -2.88 7.90
C VAL A 60 21.70 -2.67 9.32
N TRP A 61 20.55 -3.25 9.62
CA TRP A 61 19.95 -3.21 10.97
C TRP A 61 18.99 -4.39 11.18
N LYS A 62 18.68 -4.65 12.45
CA LYS A 62 17.72 -5.68 12.86
C LYS A 62 16.89 -5.16 14.03
N THR A 63 15.58 -5.22 13.91
CA THR A 63 14.64 -4.74 14.94
C THR A 63 13.70 -5.86 15.36
N LYS A 64 13.63 -6.10 16.67
CA LYS A 64 12.65 -7.04 17.23
C LYS A 64 11.31 -6.35 17.40
N LEU A 65 10.26 -6.90 16.81
CA LEU A 65 8.89 -6.41 16.93
C LEU A 65 8.10 -7.23 17.96
N LYS A 66 7.09 -6.59 18.56
CA LYS A 66 6.11 -7.29 19.41
C LYS A 66 5.15 -8.09 18.53
N GLY A 67 4.87 -9.35 18.93
CA GLY A 67 3.93 -10.21 18.25
C GLY A 67 4.50 -10.88 17.00
N GLN A 68 3.60 -11.40 16.16
CA GLN A 68 3.91 -12.10 14.91
C GLN A 68 3.01 -11.63 13.79
N GLY A 69 3.45 -11.73 12.55
CA GLY A 69 2.70 -11.31 11.37
C GLY A 69 3.35 -11.78 10.08
N GLN A 70 2.58 -11.74 9.00
CA GLN A 70 3.01 -12.13 7.66
C GLN A 70 2.84 -10.97 6.66
N SER A 71 2.53 -9.76 7.16
CA SER A 71 2.46 -8.58 6.29
C SER A 71 3.81 -8.29 5.65
N SER A 72 3.80 -7.88 4.39
CA SER A 72 4.99 -7.32 3.77
C SER A 72 5.24 -5.90 4.32
N PRO A 73 6.50 -5.49 4.49
CA PRO A 73 6.78 -4.10 4.79
C PRO A 73 6.45 -3.22 3.57
N VAL A 74 5.88 -2.04 3.84
CA VAL A 74 5.70 -0.98 2.85
C VAL A 74 6.50 0.24 3.28
N ASN A 75 6.98 1.04 2.32
CA ASN A 75 7.73 2.23 2.65
C ASN A 75 7.27 3.44 1.86
N TRP A 76 7.46 4.61 2.49
CA TRP A 76 7.35 5.91 1.86
C TRP A 76 8.42 6.83 2.43
N GLY A 77 9.34 7.28 1.57
CA GLY A 77 10.53 8.00 1.99
C GLY A 77 11.33 7.24 3.06
N ASP A 78 11.63 7.89 4.14
CA ASP A 78 12.40 7.33 5.26
C ASP A 78 11.56 6.49 6.25
N ARG A 79 10.29 6.26 5.99
CA ARG A 79 9.39 5.51 6.88
C ARG A 79 9.05 4.14 6.31
N LEU A 80 9.02 3.15 7.19
CA LEU A 80 8.67 1.78 6.88
C LEU A 80 7.51 1.35 7.79
N PHE A 81 6.46 0.79 7.20
CA PHE A 81 5.24 0.38 7.91
C PHE A 81 5.01 -1.12 7.77
N LEU A 82 4.58 -1.75 8.84
CA LEU A 82 4.18 -3.16 8.85
C LEU A 82 3.24 -3.45 10.01
N THR A 83 2.64 -4.63 9.99
CA THR A 83 1.70 -5.08 11.02
C THR A 83 2.20 -6.31 11.73
N SER A 84 1.74 -6.50 12.96
CA SER A 84 1.81 -7.77 13.68
C SER A 84 0.62 -7.92 14.62
N ALA A 85 0.53 -9.04 15.33
CA ALA A 85 -0.52 -9.31 16.29
C ALA A 85 0.00 -10.13 17.49
N SER A 86 -0.71 -10.07 18.61
CA SER A 86 -0.48 -10.99 19.72
C SER A 86 -0.82 -12.44 19.32
N GLU A 87 -0.28 -13.39 20.01
CA GLU A 87 -0.48 -14.82 19.74
C GLU A 87 -1.97 -15.22 19.85
N ASP A 88 -2.69 -14.64 20.80
CA ASP A 88 -4.12 -14.85 21.01
C ASP A 88 -5.02 -13.98 20.09
N GLY A 89 -4.44 -13.15 19.26
CA GLY A 89 -5.12 -12.27 18.33
C GLY A 89 -5.91 -11.13 18.96
N LYS A 90 -5.83 -10.92 20.25
CA LYS A 90 -6.58 -9.83 20.92
C LYS A 90 -6.00 -8.45 20.68
N GLU A 91 -4.71 -8.37 20.41
CA GLU A 91 -4.02 -7.13 20.07
C GLU A 91 -3.48 -7.20 18.64
N ARG A 92 -3.75 -6.17 17.87
CA ARG A 92 -3.17 -5.94 16.53
C ARG A 92 -2.27 -4.72 16.61
N TYR A 93 -1.15 -4.76 15.92
CA TYR A 93 -0.15 -3.70 15.98
C TYR A 93 0.13 -3.15 14.59
N VAL A 94 0.22 -1.82 14.51
CA VAL A 94 0.79 -1.11 13.35
C VAL A 94 2.07 -0.47 13.83
N PHE A 95 3.15 -0.67 13.10
CA PHE A 95 4.45 -0.08 13.38
C PHE A 95 4.84 0.90 12.28
N CYS A 96 5.51 1.96 12.68
CA CYS A 96 6.33 2.78 11.82
C CYS A 96 7.77 2.73 12.31
N LEU A 97 8.68 2.42 11.41
CA LEU A 97 10.11 2.39 11.67
C LEU A 97 10.83 3.42 10.79
N ASP A 98 11.93 3.90 11.31
CA ASP A 98 12.92 4.62 10.51
C ASP A 98 13.60 3.61 9.56
N ARG A 99 13.51 3.82 8.26
CA ARG A 99 14.03 2.92 7.23
C ARG A 99 15.56 2.80 7.28
N LYS A 100 16.27 3.85 7.71
CA LYS A 100 17.74 3.89 7.71
C LYS A 100 18.37 3.08 8.84
N ASN A 101 17.72 3.04 10.01
CA ASN A 101 18.30 2.46 11.22
C ASN A 101 17.40 1.46 11.95
N GLY A 102 16.16 1.25 11.47
CA GLY A 102 15.20 0.32 12.05
C GLY A 102 14.59 0.77 13.39
N LYS A 103 14.82 2.00 13.83
CA LYS A 103 14.24 2.51 15.08
C LYS A 103 12.71 2.56 14.94
N ILE A 104 12.00 2.02 15.93
CA ILE A 104 10.55 2.17 16.01
C ILE A 104 10.22 3.63 16.35
N LEU A 105 9.62 4.33 15.38
CA LEU A 105 9.18 5.71 15.53
C LEU A 105 7.87 5.77 16.33
N TRP A 106 6.94 4.87 16.00
CA TRP A 106 5.71 4.68 16.75
C TRP A 106 5.15 3.26 16.57
N LYS A 107 4.30 2.86 17.52
CA LYS A 107 3.52 1.64 17.51
C LYS A 107 2.09 1.97 17.95
N LYS A 108 1.10 1.57 17.20
CA LYS A 108 -0.32 1.65 17.59
C LYS A 108 -0.86 0.26 17.87
N THR A 109 -1.69 0.17 18.91
CA THR A 109 -2.35 -1.07 19.33
C THR A 109 -3.84 -0.94 19.08
N ILE A 110 -4.42 -1.92 18.41
CA ILE A 110 -5.85 -2.04 18.13
C ILE A 110 -6.33 -3.29 18.87
N LEU A 111 -7.39 -3.17 19.63
CA LEU A 111 -7.99 -4.28 20.36
C LEU A 111 -9.02 -5.00 19.48
N CYS A 112 -8.96 -6.31 19.45
CA CYS A 112 -9.94 -7.18 18.83
C CYS A 112 -10.73 -7.90 19.91
N LYS A 113 -12.04 -7.60 20.02
CA LYS A 113 -12.90 -8.20 21.04
C LYS A 113 -13.20 -9.67 20.79
N SER A 114 -13.32 -10.03 19.52
CA SER A 114 -13.67 -11.38 19.06
C SER A 114 -12.71 -11.79 17.94
N PRO A 115 -11.49 -12.26 18.28
CA PRO A 115 -10.54 -12.71 17.28
C PRO A 115 -11.09 -13.88 16.49
N GLU A 116 -10.80 -13.89 15.21
CA GLU A 116 -10.99 -15.06 14.34
C GLU A 116 -10.05 -16.20 14.74
N HIS A 117 -10.28 -17.39 14.16
CA HIS A 117 -9.39 -18.54 14.34
C HIS A 117 -8.68 -18.84 13.01
N PRO A 118 -7.54 -18.18 12.71
CA PRO A 118 -6.84 -18.44 11.47
C PRO A 118 -6.17 -19.82 11.51
N HIS A 119 -6.09 -20.44 10.33
CA HIS A 119 -5.29 -21.65 10.17
C HIS A 119 -3.82 -21.37 10.58
N LYS A 120 -3.11 -22.39 11.11
CA LYS A 120 -1.71 -22.29 11.56
C LYS A 120 -0.71 -21.76 10.53
N MET A 121 -1.07 -21.79 9.25
CA MET A 121 -0.27 -21.21 8.14
C MET A 121 -0.51 -19.71 7.96
N ASN A 122 -1.45 -19.13 8.67
CA ASN A 122 -1.79 -17.72 8.61
C ASN A 122 -1.58 -17.05 9.98
N SER A 123 -1.68 -15.74 10.03
CA SER A 123 -1.60 -14.97 11.26
C SER A 123 -2.77 -13.98 11.35
N TYR A 124 -2.89 -13.35 12.49
CA TYR A 124 -3.85 -12.27 12.70
C TYR A 124 -3.41 -10.92 12.08
N ALA A 125 -2.27 -10.87 11.39
CA ALA A 125 -1.69 -9.69 10.77
C ALA A 125 -0.99 -10.06 9.45
N THR A 126 -1.76 -10.64 8.52
CA THR A 126 -1.31 -11.01 7.19
C THR A 126 -1.54 -9.90 6.16
N PRO A 127 -2.67 -9.14 6.19
CA PRO A 127 -2.83 -8.03 5.27
C PRO A 127 -1.72 -6.99 5.42
N THR A 128 -1.17 -6.57 4.29
CA THR A 128 -0.14 -5.53 4.20
C THR A 128 -0.78 -4.16 4.24
N CYS A 129 -0.15 -3.20 4.90
CA CYS A 129 -0.61 -1.80 4.90
C CYS A 129 -0.59 -1.20 3.48
N ALA A 130 -1.35 -0.13 3.29
CA ALA A 130 -1.23 0.75 2.13
C ALA A 130 -0.97 2.19 2.61
N THR A 131 -0.21 2.95 1.81
CA THR A 131 0.07 4.37 2.10
C THR A 131 0.10 5.19 0.82
N ASN A 132 -0.29 6.46 0.92
CA ASN A 132 -0.15 7.45 -0.14
C ASN A 132 0.89 8.54 0.20
N GLY A 133 1.69 8.30 1.25
CA GLY A 133 2.67 9.27 1.76
C GLY A 133 2.11 10.34 2.68
N LYS A 134 0.80 10.31 2.97
CA LYS A 134 0.13 11.17 3.95
C LYS A 134 -0.61 10.36 5.01
N GLN A 135 -1.15 9.24 4.61
CA GLN A 135 -1.96 8.35 5.44
C GLN A 135 -1.50 6.90 5.27
N ILE A 136 -1.71 6.11 6.31
CA ILE A 136 -1.48 4.67 6.35
C ILE A 136 -2.81 3.99 6.65
N VAL A 137 -3.13 2.99 5.86
CA VAL A 137 -4.32 2.15 6.04
C VAL A 137 -3.89 0.73 6.38
N ALA A 138 -4.41 0.20 7.48
CA ALA A 138 -4.17 -1.17 7.93
C ALA A 138 -5.49 -1.91 8.13
N PHE A 139 -5.57 -3.16 7.68
CA PHE A 139 -6.75 -4.02 7.81
C PHE A 139 -6.44 -5.26 8.62
N PHE A 140 -7.35 -5.61 9.53
CA PHE A 140 -7.19 -6.72 10.48
C PHE A 140 -8.45 -7.59 10.60
N GLY A 141 -9.17 -7.80 9.50
CA GLY A 141 -10.39 -8.63 9.52
C GLY A 141 -11.42 -8.13 10.53
N PRO A 142 -11.83 -8.96 11.51
CA PRO A 142 -12.84 -8.57 12.49
C PRO A 142 -12.42 -7.44 13.42
N ALA A 143 -11.12 -7.14 13.53
CA ALA A 143 -10.67 -5.94 14.24
C ALA A 143 -10.83 -4.66 13.41
N GLY A 144 -11.28 -4.76 12.15
CA GLY A 144 -11.60 -3.62 11.30
C GLY A 144 -10.46 -3.10 10.44
N ILE A 145 -10.76 -2.01 9.74
CA ILE A 145 -9.82 -1.23 8.95
C ILE A 145 -9.57 0.12 9.65
N HIS A 146 -8.31 0.56 9.66
CA HIS A 146 -7.86 1.73 10.42
C HIS A 146 -6.98 2.61 9.56
N CYS A 147 -7.18 3.92 9.66
CA CYS A 147 -6.37 4.93 9.01
C CYS A 147 -5.65 5.79 10.05
N PHE A 148 -4.38 6.03 9.79
CA PHE A 148 -3.49 6.88 10.59
C PHE A 148 -2.80 7.89 9.67
N ASP A 149 -2.33 9.01 10.23
CA ASP A 149 -1.35 9.84 9.54
C ASP A 149 0.07 9.27 9.71
N LEU A 150 1.07 9.94 9.13
CA LEU A 150 2.45 9.48 9.20
C LEU A 150 3.04 9.55 10.62
N GLU A 151 2.46 10.35 11.51
CA GLU A 151 2.83 10.49 12.92
C GLU A 151 2.15 9.44 13.79
N GLY A 152 1.24 8.64 13.19
CA GLY A 152 0.51 7.57 13.84
C GLY A 152 -0.77 8.06 14.55
N GLU A 153 -1.22 9.28 14.33
CA GLU A 153 -2.49 9.73 14.87
C GLU A 153 -3.65 9.12 14.07
N LYS A 154 -4.56 8.48 14.81
CA LYS A 154 -5.71 7.81 14.21
C LYS A 154 -6.67 8.82 13.60
N LYS A 155 -6.91 8.71 12.30
CA LYS A 155 -7.87 9.55 11.57
C LYS A 155 -9.27 8.98 11.67
N TRP A 156 -9.41 7.69 11.36
CA TRP A 156 -10.67 6.96 11.45
C TRP A 156 -10.46 5.45 11.60
N SER A 157 -11.51 4.74 11.93
CA SER A 157 -11.59 3.28 11.92
C SER A 157 -13.00 2.83 11.57
N ARG A 158 -13.12 1.64 10.94
CA ARG A 158 -14.40 1.06 10.56
C ARG A 158 -14.38 -0.46 10.66
N GLU A 159 -15.45 -1.03 11.16
CA GLU A 159 -15.71 -2.46 11.09
C GLU A 159 -16.25 -2.80 9.70
N LEU A 160 -15.74 -3.87 9.08
CA LEU A 160 -16.13 -4.32 7.74
C LEU A 160 -16.82 -5.70 7.75
N GLY A 161 -16.99 -6.32 8.90
CA GLY A 161 -17.63 -7.59 9.07
C GLY A 161 -16.88 -8.56 10.00
N ALA A 162 -17.40 -9.76 10.12
CA ALA A 162 -16.89 -10.78 11.03
C ALA A 162 -15.83 -11.71 10.41
N PHE A 163 -15.79 -11.83 9.11
CA PHE A 163 -14.85 -12.67 8.33
C PHE A 163 -14.80 -14.14 8.80
N PRO A 164 -15.94 -14.84 8.84
CA PRO A 164 -15.95 -16.22 9.24
C PRO A 164 -15.15 -17.11 8.29
N GLY A 165 -14.67 -18.22 8.81
CA GLY A 165 -13.90 -19.21 8.06
C GLY A 165 -12.62 -19.61 8.80
N PRO A 166 -12.05 -20.78 8.49
CA PRO A 166 -10.93 -21.35 9.23
C PRO A 166 -9.55 -20.79 8.82
N TRP A 167 -9.50 -19.91 7.80
CA TRP A 167 -8.23 -19.49 7.20
C TRP A 167 -7.79 -18.09 7.60
N GLY A 168 -8.68 -17.28 8.22
CA GLY A 168 -8.43 -15.88 8.50
C GLY A 168 -8.39 -14.99 7.25
N VAL A 169 -7.96 -13.76 7.38
CA VAL A 169 -7.89 -12.76 6.31
C VAL A 169 -6.46 -12.56 5.80
N ALA A 170 -6.32 -12.23 4.51
CA ALA A 170 -5.01 -11.92 3.92
C ALA A 170 -5.08 -10.83 2.83
N ALA A 171 -6.27 -10.54 2.29
CA ALA A 171 -6.44 -9.47 1.31
C ALA A 171 -6.01 -8.12 1.88
N SER A 172 -5.09 -7.45 1.20
CA SER A 172 -4.56 -6.16 1.62
C SER A 172 -5.43 -5.02 1.09
N PRO A 173 -5.58 -3.90 1.81
CA PRO A 173 -6.16 -2.68 1.27
C PRO A 173 -5.28 -2.09 0.17
N ILE A 174 -5.90 -1.39 -0.77
CA ILE A 174 -5.21 -0.52 -1.72
C ILE A 174 -5.76 0.89 -1.63
N ILE A 175 -4.91 1.88 -1.96
CA ILE A 175 -5.33 3.28 -2.06
C ILE A 175 -5.34 3.68 -3.53
N LEU A 176 -6.48 4.19 -4.01
CA LEU A 176 -6.65 4.69 -5.38
C LEU A 176 -7.26 6.09 -5.34
N GLY A 177 -6.45 7.12 -5.53
CA GLY A 177 -6.88 8.51 -5.35
C GLY A 177 -7.42 8.75 -3.94
N ASP A 178 -8.67 9.14 -3.83
CA ASP A 178 -9.34 9.41 -2.56
C ASP A 178 -10.11 8.21 -1.99
N LEU A 179 -9.88 7.02 -2.55
CA LEU A 179 -10.55 5.79 -2.13
C LEU A 179 -9.57 4.82 -1.47
N VAL A 180 -10.06 4.14 -0.44
CA VAL A 180 -9.50 2.90 0.10
C VAL A 180 -10.38 1.76 -0.38
N ILE A 181 -9.80 0.79 -1.07
CA ILE A 181 -10.53 -0.37 -1.59
C ILE A 181 -10.06 -1.61 -0.84
N GLN A 182 -11.02 -2.36 -0.31
CA GLN A 182 -10.79 -3.58 0.46
C GLN A 182 -11.64 -4.73 -0.05
N ASN A 183 -11.00 -5.83 -0.36
CA ASN A 183 -11.67 -7.11 -0.57
C ASN A 183 -12.06 -7.72 0.79
N CYS A 184 -13.35 -7.91 0.99
CA CYS A 184 -13.95 -8.47 2.19
C CYS A 184 -14.54 -9.87 1.95
N ASP A 185 -13.95 -10.65 1.04
CA ASP A 185 -14.37 -12.03 0.80
C ASP A 185 -14.11 -12.89 2.04
N ALA A 186 -15.15 -13.63 2.45
CA ALA A 186 -15.12 -14.54 3.59
C ALA A 186 -16.04 -15.73 3.33
N GLU A 187 -16.04 -16.73 4.20
CA GLU A 187 -17.07 -17.78 4.16
C GLU A 187 -18.39 -17.20 4.67
N GLY A 188 -19.36 -16.96 3.78
CA GLY A 188 -20.61 -16.27 4.08
C GLY A 188 -20.77 -14.97 3.31
N ALA A 189 -21.12 -13.88 4.00
CA ALA A 189 -21.25 -12.57 3.35
C ALA A 189 -19.88 -12.12 2.80
N SER A 190 -19.89 -11.73 1.53
CA SER A 190 -18.68 -11.43 0.77
C SER A 190 -18.90 -10.16 -0.03
N SER A 191 -17.99 -9.23 0.06
CA SER A 191 -18.12 -7.93 -0.62
C SER A 191 -16.75 -7.33 -1.00
N LEU A 192 -16.81 -6.45 -1.99
CA LEU A 192 -15.76 -5.51 -2.30
C LEU A 192 -16.24 -4.13 -1.88
N VAL A 193 -15.47 -3.42 -1.07
CA VAL A 193 -15.87 -2.12 -0.54
C VAL A 193 -14.88 -1.03 -0.91
N ALA A 194 -15.39 0.18 -1.15
CA ALA A 194 -14.60 1.38 -1.19
C ALA A 194 -15.04 2.35 -0.10
N LEU A 195 -14.06 2.89 0.60
CA LEU A 195 -14.24 3.89 1.64
C LEU A 195 -13.56 5.19 1.21
N SER A 196 -14.10 6.33 1.66
CA SER A 196 -13.38 7.59 1.57
C SER A 196 -12.07 7.52 2.36
N LEU A 197 -10.96 7.82 1.72
CA LEU A 197 -9.65 7.83 2.40
C LEU A 197 -9.60 8.88 3.50
N GLU A 198 -10.30 10.00 3.34
CA GLU A 198 -10.32 11.10 4.31
C GLU A 198 -11.08 10.74 5.59
N LYS A 199 -12.28 10.11 5.45
CA LYS A 199 -13.21 9.91 6.57
C LYS A 199 -13.53 8.46 6.89
N GLY A 200 -13.16 7.52 6.03
CA GLY A 200 -13.51 6.11 6.17
C GLY A 200 -15.00 5.82 5.94
N GLU A 201 -15.74 6.77 5.38
CA GLU A 201 -17.16 6.59 5.04
C GLU A 201 -17.31 5.69 3.82
N PRO A 202 -18.33 4.81 3.76
CA PRO A 202 -18.60 4.01 2.58
C PRO A 202 -18.91 4.90 1.38
N VAL A 203 -18.23 4.66 0.26
CA VAL A 203 -18.52 5.27 -1.03
C VAL A 203 -19.37 4.33 -1.88
N TRP A 204 -18.95 3.05 -1.93
CA TRP A 204 -19.73 1.98 -2.55
C TRP A 204 -19.37 0.65 -1.92
N GLN A 205 -20.28 -0.30 -2.04
CA GLN A 205 -20.10 -1.70 -1.69
C GLN A 205 -20.76 -2.57 -2.76
N THR A 206 -20.04 -3.56 -3.24
CA THR A 206 -20.54 -4.54 -4.21
C THR A 206 -20.52 -5.89 -3.56
N GLU A 207 -21.69 -6.51 -3.44
CA GLU A 207 -21.84 -7.90 -3.02
C GLU A 207 -21.21 -8.82 -4.08
N ARG A 208 -20.59 -9.87 -3.60
CA ARG A 208 -19.92 -10.83 -4.45
C ARG A 208 -20.66 -12.17 -4.44
N GLU A 209 -19.96 -13.27 -4.42
CA GLU A 209 -20.51 -14.63 -4.45
C GLU A 209 -21.53 -14.87 -3.32
N GLU A 210 -22.62 -15.56 -3.61
CA GLU A 210 -23.68 -15.86 -2.61
C GLU A 210 -23.19 -16.75 -1.45
N LYS A 211 -22.26 -17.66 -1.72
CA LYS A 211 -21.72 -18.61 -0.73
C LYS A 211 -20.24 -18.87 -1.02
N PRO A 212 -19.39 -17.86 -0.90
CA PRO A 212 -17.97 -18.05 -1.16
C PRO A 212 -17.32 -18.90 -0.07
N ARG A 213 -16.28 -19.63 -0.45
CA ARG A 213 -15.41 -20.36 0.48
C ARG A 213 -14.24 -19.51 0.95
N GLY A 214 -14.38 -18.19 0.90
CA GLY A 214 -13.37 -17.21 1.22
C GLY A 214 -12.55 -16.81 0.01
N GLY A 215 -11.87 -15.67 0.13
CA GLY A 215 -10.98 -15.11 -0.88
C GLY A 215 -9.93 -14.24 -0.22
N TRP A 216 -8.68 -14.36 -0.68
CA TRP A 216 -7.53 -13.66 -0.10
C TRP A 216 -6.81 -12.79 -1.11
N SER A 217 -7.36 -12.67 -2.31
CA SER A 217 -6.80 -11.87 -3.38
C SER A 217 -6.83 -10.39 -3.04
N THR A 218 -5.69 -9.73 -3.16
CA THR A 218 -5.61 -8.27 -3.12
C THR A 218 -5.97 -7.74 -4.50
N PRO A 219 -6.89 -6.78 -4.62
CA PRO A 219 -7.25 -6.20 -5.91
C PRO A 219 -6.06 -5.42 -6.52
N ILE A 220 -5.99 -5.40 -7.85
CA ILE A 220 -5.07 -4.54 -8.59
C ILE A 220 -5.84 -3.58 -9.48
N VAL A 221 -5.18 -2.48 -9.84
CA VAL A 221 -5.70 -1.53 -10.82
C VAL A 221 -4.95 -1.71 -12.13
N ILE A 222 -5.69 -1.86 -13.21
CA ILE A 222 -5.13 -1.90 -14.57
C ILE A 222 -5.64 -0.73 -15.39
N GLU A 223 -4.88 -0.32 -16.38
CA GLU A 223 -5.32 0.62 -17.41
C GLU A 223 -5.75 -0.18 -18.64
N ASN A 224 -6.99 0.04 -19.07
CA ASN A 224 -7.58 -0.62 -20.22
C ASN A 224 -8.14 0.46 -21.17
N GLY A 225 -7.33 0.88 -22.13
CA GLY A 225 -7.59 2.07 -22.94
C GLY A 225 -7.63 3.31 -22.05
N ASP A 226 -8.70 4.08 -22.18
CA ASP A 226 -8.87 5.36 -21.45
C ASP A 226 -9.47 5.19 -20.03
N ARG A 227 -9.72 3.97 -19.58
CA ARG A 227 -10.32 3.71 -18.27
C ARG A 227 -9.42 2.90 -17.35
N LYS A 228 -9.55 3.16 -16.05
CA LYS A 228 -8.99 2.30 -15.01
C LYS A 228 -10.02 1.23 -14.65
N GLU A 229 -9.55 0.03 -14.46
CA GLU A 229 -10.36 -1.10 -13.99
C GLU A 229 -9.74 -1.69 -12.74
N LEU A 230 -10.58 -2.05 -11.79
CA LEU A 230 -10.18 -2.79 -10.61
C LEU A 230 -10.39 -4.27 -10.90
N VAL A 231 -9.31 -5.04 -10.85
CA VAL A 231 -9.35 -6.47 -11.14
C VAL A 231 -9.16 -7.26 -9.86
N LEU A 232 -10.03 -8.23 -9.65
CA LEU A 232 -10.03 -9.06 -8.45
C LEU A 232 -10.29 -10.52 -8.81
N ASN A 233 -9.47 -11.38 -8.26
CA ASN A 233 -9.65 -12.81 -8.33
C ASN A 233 -10.66 -13.28 -7.26
N GLY A 234 -11.52 -14.19 -7.60
CA GLY A 234 -12.53 -14.76 -6.72
C GLY A 234 -12.63 -16.27 -6.88
N GLU A 235 -13.59 -16.90 -6.20
CA GLU A 235 -13.76 -18.35 -6.21
C GLU A 235 -14.08 -18.92 -7.60
N LEU A 236 -14.92 -18.22 -8.36
CA LEU A 236 -15.40 -18.71 -9.66
C LEU A 236 -14.62 -18.17 -10.85
N GLY A 237 -13.72 -17.23 -10.63
CA GLY A 237 -12.93 -16.61 -11.68
C GLY A 237 -12.50 -15.19 -11.35
N VAL A 238 -12.13 -14.46 -12.37
CA VAL A 238 -11.62 -13.09 -12.29
C VAL A 238 -12.70 -12.11 -12.70
N ARG A 239 -12.83 -11.02 -11.98
CA ARG A 239 -13.82 -9.97 -12.25
C ARG A 239 -13.13 -8.61 -12.38
N GLY A 240 -13.61 -7.82 -13.31
CA GLY A 240 -13.27 -6.42 -13.45
C GLY A 240 -14.39 -5.53 -12.95
N TYR A 241 -14.03 -4.47 -12.24
CA TYR A 241 -14.97 -3.49 -11.68
C TYR A 241 -14.57 -2.07 -12.04
N ASP A 242 -15.57 -1.21 -12.16
CA ASP A 242 -15.34 0.24 -12.19
C ASP A 242 -14.89 0.68 -10.79
N PRO A 243 -13.69 1.25 -10.62
CA PRO A 243 -13.19 1.61 -9.31
C PRO A 243 -13.94 2.78 -8.65
N LYS A 244 -14.69 3.59 -9.42
CA LYS A 244 -15.46 4.73 -8.89
C LYS A 244 -16.82 4.33 -8.34
N THR A 245 -17.41 3.30 -8.92
CA THR A 245 -18.80 2.90 -8.61
C THR A 245 -18.93 1.50 -8.04
N GLY A 246 -17.89 0.67 -8.10
CA GLY A 246 -17.91 -0.73 -7.74
C GLY A 246 -18.70 -1.61 -8.69
N LYS A 247 -19.24 -1.06 -9.80
CA LYS A 247 -20.03 -1.83 -10.78
C LYS A 247 -19.14 -2.86 -11.47
N GLU A 248 -19.61 -4.13 -11.52
CA GLU A 248 -18.94 -5.17 -12.32
C GLU A 248 -19.02 -4.79 -13.81
N LEU A 249 -17.86 -4.84 -14.46
CA LEU A 249 -17.69 -4.54 -15.87
C LEU A 249 -17.63 -5.82 -16.72
N TRP A 250 -16.97 -6.83 -16.19
CA TRP A 250 -16.82 -8.13 -16.85
C TRP A 250 -16.50 -9.23 -15.84
N PHE A 251 -16.76 -10.45 -16.25
CA PHE A 251 -16.43 -11.67 -15.52
C PHE A 251 -15.79 -12.69 -16.47
N CYS A 252 -14.64 -13.21 -16.04
CA CYS A 252 -13.96 -14.31 -16.72
C CYS A 252 -14.01 -15.54 -15.80
N LYS A 253 -14.86 -16.49 -16.13
CA LYS A 253 -14.92 -17.80 -15.45
C LYS A 253 -13.65 -18.55 -15.76
N SER A 254 -12.87 -18.92 -14.77
CA SER A 254 -11.59 -19.58 -15.01
C SER A 254 -11.43 -20.88 -14.24
N PHE A 255 -11.41 -20.83 -12.93
CA PHE A 255 -11.19 -22.00 -12.08
C PHE A 255 -12.24 -22.06 -10.99
N ASN A 256 -12.41 -23.24 -10.42
CA ASN A 256 -13.29 -23.45 -9.29
C ASN A 256 -12.43 -23.69 -8.04
N GLY A 257 -12.22 -22.65 -7.26
CA GLY A 257 -11.36 -22.71 -6.08
C GLY A 257 -11.28 -21.38 -5.35
N ARG A 258 -10.61 -21.37 -4.21
CA ARG A 258 -10.47 -20.16 -3.40
C ARG A 258 -9.57 -19.13 -4.08
N GLY A 259 -10.06 -17.92 -4.26
CA GLY A 259 -9.32 -16.83 -4.92
C GLY A 259 -8.18 -16.29 -4.04
N SER A 260 -7.01 -16.93 -4.11
CA SER A 260 -5.84 -16.51 -3.33
C SER A 260 -4.84 -15.66 -4.12
N PRO A 261 -4.50 -15.97 -5.37
CA PRO A 261 -3.53 -15.19 -6.12
C PRO A 261 -4.02 -13.77 -6.37
N VAL A 262 -3.07 -12.84 -6.46
CA VAL A 262 -3.33 -11.52 -7.06
C VAL A 262 -3.48 -11.73 -8.57
N PRO A 263 -4.41 -11.04 -9.24
CA PRO A 263 -4.60 -11.12 -10.69
C PRO A 263 -3.35 -10.79 -11.48
#